data_3929d166afd442e0b00b4e1e42616168
#
_entry.id   3929d166afd442e0b00b4e1e42616168
#
_cell.length_a   1.000
_cell.length_b   1.000
_cell.length_c   1.000
_cell.angle_alpha   90.00
_cell.angle_beta   90.00
_cell.angle_gamma   90.00
#
_symmetry.space_group_name_H-M   'P 1'
#
loop_
_entity.id
_entity.type
_entity.pdbx_description
1 polymer ?
#
loop_
_entity_poly.entity_id
_entity_poly.type
_entity_poly.pdbx_seq_one_letter_code
_entity_poly.pdbx_strand_id
1 'polypeptide(L)'
;MIEQEIGRRIKEIRKQKKIPQEKLAEMIGISPKYMSALERGAYNIKLDLLVQIIDCLDITADDLFRDVIKNGYVNRTSRLADEIESLPPDEQQRIFEVLDALLRTAKRK
;
A
#
# COMPACT_ATOMS: atom_id res chain seq x y z
N MET A 1 2.59 -12.30 -10.16
CA MET A 1 1.21 -12.05 -10.65
C MET A 1 0.48 -11.19 -9.65
N ILE A 2 -0.52 -10.46 -10.08
CA ILE A 2 -1.24 -9.48 -9.24
C ILE A 2 -1.86 -10.13 -8.01
N GLU A 3 -2.44 -11.33 -8.18
CA GLU A 3 -3.07 -12.06 -7.06
C GLU A 3 -2.08 -12.33 -5.94
N GLN A 4 -0.86 -12.70 -6.28
CA GLN A 4 0.19 -12.98 -5.31
C GLN A 4 0.66 -11.70 -4.62
N GLU A 5 0.77 -10.61 -5.36
CA GLU A 5 1.17 -9.31 -4.81
C GLU A 5 0.12 -8.79 -3.84
N ILE A 6 -1.15 -8.86 -4.21
CA ILE A 6 -2.25 -8.42 -3.34
C ILE A 6 -2.33 -9.30 -2.09
N GLY A 7 -2.23 -10.61 -2.25
CA GLY A 7 -2.25 -11.54 -1.13
C GLY A 7 -1.13 -11.27 -0.15
N ARG A 8 0.07 -11.02 -0.66
CA ARG A 8 1.23 -10.68 0.17
C ARG A 8 1.02 -9.36 0.92
N ARG A 9 0.44 -8.35 0.26
CA ARG A 9 0.15 -7.07 0.91
C ARG A 9 -0.87 -7.22 2.03
N ILE A 10 -1.91 -8.01 1.80
CA ILE A 10 -2.91 -8.30 2.84
C ILE A 10 -2.23 -8.92 4.06
N LYS A 11 -1.38 -9.90 3.82
CA LYS A 11 -0.63 -10.57 4.89
C LYS A 11 0.27 -9.62 5.65
N GLU A 12 1.02 -8.76 4.94
CA GLU A 12 1.90 -7.78 5.56
C GLU A 12 1.13 -6.82 6.46
N ILE A 13 0.04 -6.25 5.94
CA ILE A 13 -0.78 -5.28 6.69
C ILE A 13 -1.42 -5.96 7.90
N ARG A 14 -1.96 -7.18 7.70
CA ARG A 14 -2.56 -7.95 8.78
C ARG A 14 -1.55 -8.15 9.92
N LYS A 15 -0.34 -8.54 9.59
CA LYS A 15 0.72 -8.76 10.58
C LYS A 15 1.13 -7.46 11.28
N GLN A 16 1.22 -6.36 10.53
CA GLN A 16 1.52 -5.05 11.12
C GLN A 16 0.47 -4.65 12.15
N LYS A 17 -0.79 -4.99 11.88
CA LYS A 17 -1.89 -4.70 12.80
C LYS A 17 -2.07 -5.76 13.88
N LYS A 18 -1.23 -6.78 13.89
CA LYS A 18 -1.23 -7.86 14.87
C LYS A 18 -2.55 -8.64 14.89
N ILE A 19 -3.13 -8.85 13.71
CA ILE A 19 -4.37 -9.61 13.56
C ILE A 19 -4.00 -11.01 13.08
N PRO A 20 -4.34 -12.09 13.84
CA PRO A 20 -4.11 -13.44 13.35
C PRO A 20 -4.92 -13.74 12.09
N GLN A 21 -4.39 -14.59 11.22
CA GLN A 21 -5.06 -14.97 9.98
C GLN A 21 -6.47 -15.50 10.23
N GLU A 22 -6.62 -16.34 11.26
CA GLU A 22 -7.90 -16.92 11.63
C GLU A 22 -8.91 -15.85 12.04
N LYS A 23 -8.44 -14.81 12.71
CA LYS A 23 -9.30 -13.71 13.17
C LYS A 23 -9.82 -12.92 11.98
N LEU A 24 -8.96 -12.61 11.02
CA LEU A 24 -9.39 -11.89 9.81
C LEU A 24 -10.39 -12.73 9.02
N ALA A 25 -10.14 -14.03 8.89
CA ALA A 25 -11.06 -14.95 8.21
C ALA A 25 -12.44 -14.92 8.87
N GLU A 26 -12.48 -14.96 10.21
CA GLU A 26 -13.73 -14.88 10.97
C GLU A 26 -14.45 -13.57 10.72
N MET A 27 -13.72 -12.45 10.73
CA MET A 27 -14.30 -11.12 10.55
C MET A 27 -14.97 -10.93 9.18
N ILE A 28 -14.45 -11.59 8.16
CA ILE A 28 -14.99 -11.47 6.79
C ILE A 28 -15.82 -12.69 6.36
N GLY A 29 -16.01 -13.66 7.29
CA GLY A 29 -16.92 -14.78 7.05
C GLY A 29 -16.41 -15.85 6.09
N ILE A 30 -15.11 -16.09 6.05
CA ILE A 30 -14.53 -17.16 5.22
C ILE A 30 -13.75 -18.14 6.12
N SER A 31 -13.43 -19.31 5.58
CA SER A 31 -12.67 -20.31 6.32
C SER A 31 -11.20 -19.88 6.44
N PRO A 32 -10.49 -20.30 7.49
CA PRO A 32 -9.05 -20.05 7.60
C PRO A 32 -8.26 -20.63 6.43
N LYS A 33 -8.69 -21.77 5.91
CA LYS A 33 -8.04 -22.39 4.75
C LYS A 33 -8.16 -21.51 3.51
N TYR A 34 -9.34 -20.93 3.28
CA TYR A 34 -9.55 -20.03 2.16
C TYR A 34 -8.75 -18.73 2.34
N MET A 35 -8.72 -18.19 3.55
CA MET A 35 -7.92 -17.00 3.85
C MET A 35 -6.43 -17.25 3.55
N SER A 36 -5.92 -18.40 3.97
CA SER A 36 -4.54 -18.79 3.69
C SER A 36 -4.27 -18.85 2.18
N ALA A 37 -5.21 -19.42 1.42
CA ALA A 37 -5.07 -19.51 -0.03
C ALA A 37 -5.08 -18.13 -0.69
N LEU A 38 -5.93 -17.22 -0.20
CA LEU A 38 -5.97 -15.84 -0.72
C LEU A 38 -4.64 -15.11 -0.47
N GLU A 39 -4.07 -15.26 0.71
CA GLU A 39 -2.79 -14.62 1.04
C GLU A 39 -1.63 -15.17 0.23
N ARG A 40 -1.71 -16.43 -0.21
CA ARG A 40 -0.70 -17.03 -1.10
C ARG A 40 -0.92 -16.69 -2.56
N GLY A 41 -2.04 -16.03 -2.89
CA GLY A 41 -2.36 -15.69 -4.28
C GLY A 41 -2.86 -16.86 -5.12
N ALA A 42 -3.44 -17.87 -4.45
CA ALA A 42 -3.93 -19.06 -5.15
C ALA A 42 -5.25 -18.82 -5.92
N TYR A 43 -5.98 -17.77 -5.54
CA TYR A 43 -7.27 -17.44 -6.15
C TYR A 43 -7.37 -15.95 -6.40
N ASN A 44 -8.18 -15.59 -7.41
CA ASN A 44 -8.59 -14.21 -7.60
C ASN A 44 -9.53 -13.79 -6.48
N ILE A 45 -9.32 -12.61 -5.92
CA ILE A 45 -10.17 -12.10 -4.86
C ILE A 45 -11.34 -11.37 -5.51
N LYS A 46 -12.56 -11.77 -5.15
CA LYS A 46 -13.75 -11.07 -5.65
C LYS A 46 -13.77 -9.65 -5.08
N LEU A 47 -14.31 -8.72 -5.87
CA LEU A 47 -14.31 -7.30 -5.52
C LEU A 47 -14.99 -7.03 -4.19
N ASP A 48 -16.13 -7.64 -3.94
CA ASP A 48 -16.85 -7.47 -2.68
C ASP A 48 -16.06 -7.96 -1.48
N LEU A 49 -15.36 -9.09 -1.63
CA LEU A 49 -14.50 -9.63 -0.58
C LEU A 49 -13.30 -8.70 -0.34
N LEU A 50 -12.73 -8.15 -1.40
CA LEU A 50 -11.62 -7.20 -1.29
C LEU A 50 -12.03 -5.96 -0.50
N VAL A 51 -13.22 -5.42 -0.78
CA VAL A 51 -13.77 -4.28 -0.04
C VAL A 51 -13.93 -4.64 1.44
N GLN A 52 -14.45 -5.82 1.75
CA GLN A 52 -14.58 -6.28 3.14
C GLN A 52 -13.24 -6.37 3.85
N ILE A 53 -12.21 -6.86 3.15
CA ILE A 53 -10.86 -6.95 3.73
C ILE A 53 -10.32 -5.55 4.05
N ILE A 54 -10.47 -4.61 3.13
CA ILE A 54 -10.02 -3.23 3.32
C ILE A 54 -10.73 -2.60 4.51
N ASP A 55 -12.05 -2.78 4.61
CA ASP A 55 -12.83 -2.25 5.72
C ASP A 55 -12.43 -2.88 7.06
N CYS A 56 -12.26 -4.19 7.08
CA CYS A 56 -11.90 -4.92 8.32
C CYS A 56 -10.51 -4.58 8.82
N LEU A 57 -9.58 -4.31 7.90
CA LEU A 57 -8.22 -3.92 8.27
C LEU A 57 -8.12 -2.43 8.60
N ASP A 58 -9.19 -1.67 8.36
CA ASP A 58 -9.23 -0.22 8.60
C ASP A 58 -8.09 0.50 7.89
N ILE A 59 -7.98 0.23 6.60
CA ILE A 59 -6.96 0.83 5.72
C ILE A 59 -7.64 1.46 4.51
N THR A 60 -6.85 2.15 3.69
CA THR A 60 -7.34 2.68 2.42
C THR A 60 -6.99 1.72 1.29
N ALA A 61 -7.67 1.88 0.15
CA ALA A 61 -7.30 1.14 -1.05
C ALA A 61 -5.86 1.44 -1.47
N ASP A 62 -5.41 2.68 -1.31
CA ASP A 62 -4.02 3.08 -1.60
C ASP A 62 -3.02 2.28 -0.77
N ASP A 63 -3.31 2.04 0.49
CA ASP A 63 -2.44 1.24 1.36
C ASP A 63 -2.29 -0.18 0.84
N LEU A 64 -3.40 -0.77 0.40
CA LEU A 64 -3.38 -2.14 -0.09
C LEU A 64 -2.66 -2.26 -1.43
N PHE A 65 -2.91 -1.31 -2.35
CA PHE A 65 -2.37 -1.37 -3.70
C PHE A 65 -1.00 -0.69 -3.85
N ARG A 66 -0.44 -0.20 -2.76
CA ARG A 66 0.91 0.37 -2.80
C ARG A 66 1.88 -0.68 -3.35
N ASP A 67 2.75 -0.27 -4.26
CA ASP A 67 3.72 -1.12 -4.94
C ASP A 67 3.11 -2.15 -5.91
N VAL A 68 1.79 -2.34 -5.89
CA VAL A 68 1.10 -3.21 -6.85
C VAL A 68 0.80 -2.45 -8.14
N ILE A 69 0.31 -1.21 -8.01
CA ILE A 69 -0.02 -0.35 -9.15
C ILE A 69 1.15 0.60 -9.41
N LYS A 70 2.05 0.18 -10.28
CA LYS A 70 3.28 0.93 -10.56
C LYS A 70 3.03 2.26 -11.24
N ASN A 71 2.06 2.31 -12.16
CA ASN A 71 1.72 3.55 -12.87
C ASN A 71 1.17 4.62 -11.92
N GLY A 72 0.38 4.23 -10.93
CA GLY A 72 -0.12 5.16 -9.93
C GLY A 72 0.99 5.83 -9.14
N TYR A 73 2.02 5.06 -8.79
CA TYR A 73 3.18 5.57 -8.07
C TYR A 73 3.97 6.57 -8.94
N VAL A 74 4.23 6.21 -10.20
CA VAL A 74 4.94 7.08 -11.14
C VAL A 74 4.16 8.38 -11.36
N ASN A 75 2.85 8.30 -11.54
CA ASN A 75 2.00 9.47 -11.75
C ASN A 75 2.02 10.42 -10.55
N ARG A 76 2.04 9.87 -9.33
CA ARG A 76 2.12 10.69 -8.11
C ARG A 76 3.44 11.45 -8.05
N THR A 77 4.55 10.78 -8.37
CA THR A 77 5.87 11.39 -8.39
C THR A 77 5.95 12.48 -9.46
N SER A 78 5.42 12.22 -10.66
CA SER A 78 5.40 13.17 -11.76
C SER A 78 4.57 14.41 -11.43
N ARG A 79 3.42 14.22 -10.77
CA ARG A 79 2.56 15.34 -10.37
C ARG A 79 3.26 16.23 -9.37
N LEU A 80 3.97 15.64 -8.40
CA LEU A 80 4.71 16.40 -7.41
C LEU A 80 5.85 17.21 -8.06
N ALA A 81 6.56 16.60 -9.01
CA ALA A 81 7.61 17.28 -9.77
C ALA A 81 7.04 18.47 -10.54
N ASP A 82 5.90 18.29 -11.19
CA ASP A 82 5.25 19.37 -11.95
C ASP A 82 4.84 20.52 -11.02
N GLU A 83 4.31 20.22 -9.84
CA GLU A 83 3.95 21.24 -8.87
C GLU A 83 5.16 22.05 -8.42
N ILE A 84 6.28 21.38 -8.18
CA ILE A 84 7.53 22.04 -7.80
C ILE A 84 8.02 22.95 -8.92
N GLU A 85 7.99 22.46 -10.16
CA GLU A 85 8.44 23.24 -11.33
C GLU A 85 7.61 24.50 -11.56
N SER A 86 6.35 24.51 -11.10
CA SER A 86 5.47 25.67 -11.24
C SER A 86 5.80 26.81 -10.27
N LEU A 87 6.65 26.56 -9.29
CA LEU A 87 7.01 27.52 -8.27
C LEU A 87 8.18 28.42 -8.71
N PRO A 88 8.36 29.61 -8.09
CA PRO A 88 9.54 30.43 -8.36
C PRO A 88 10.84 29.71 -8.00
N PRO A 89 11.98 30.05 -8.65
CA PRO A 89 13.24 29.32 -8.43
C PRO A 89 13.72 29.30 -6.97
N ASP A 90 13.52 30.36 -6.21
CA ASP A 90 13.91 30.40 -4.81
C ASP A 90 13.09 29.44 -3.96
N GLU A 91 11.80 29.30 -4.24
CA GLU A 91 10.95 28.33 -3.56
C GLU A 91 11.31 26.89 -3.94
N GLN A 92 11.65 26.65 -5.21
CA GLN A 92 12.12 25.33 -5.65
C GLN A 92 13.37 24.92 -4.89
N GLN A 93 14.33 25.83 -4.77
CA GLN A 93 15.59 25.57 -4.06
C GLN A 93 15.34 25.24 -2.60
N ARG A 94 14.45 25.97 -1.96
CA ARG A 94 14.08 25.75 -0.57
C ARG A 94 13.49 24.37 -0.36
N ILE A 95 12.60 23.93 -1.27
CA ILE A 95 11.99 22.60 -1.21
C ILE A 95 13.05 21.52 -1.39
N PHE A 96 13.97 21.68 -2.34
CA PHE A 96 15.02 20.69 -2.58
C PHE A 96 15.99 20.59 -1.41
N GLU A 97 16.28 21.69 -0.74
CA GLU A 97 17.11 21.67 0.47
C GLU A 97 16.47 20.85 1.59
N VAL A 98 15.15 21.00 1.78
CA VAL A 98 14.41 20.22 2.78
C VAL A 98 14.40 18.75 2.40
N LEU A 99 14.13 18.42 1.11
CA LEU A 99 14.13 17.04 0.64
C LEU A 99 15.50 16.39 0.80
N ASP A 100 16.58 17.10 0.49
CA ASP A 100 17.93 16.57 0.67
C ASP A 100 18.21 16.25 2.14
N ALA A 101 17.78 17.12 3.06
CA ALA A 101 17.95 16.89 4.49
C ALA A 101 17.18 15.65 4.95
N LEU A 102 15.95 15.49 4.48
CA LEU A 102 15.12 14.32 4.81
C LEU A 102 15.73 13.03 4.24
N LEU A 103 16.22 13.07 3.02
CA LEU A 103 16.86 11.91 2.39
C LEU A 103 18.11 11.47 3.14
N ARG A 104 18.94 12.43 3.57
CA ARG A 104 20.13 12.12 4.35
C ARG A 104 19.78 11.48 5.68
N THR A 105 18.74 11.98 6.34
CA THR A 105 18.25 11.41 7.60
C THR A 105 17.73 9.98 7.38
N ALA A 106 16.98 9.75 6.30
CA ALA A 106 16.46 8.43 5.99
C ALA A 106 17.57 7.40 5.71
N LYS A 107 18.65 7.84 5.06
CA LYS A 107 19.78 6.96 4.73
C LYS A 107 20.63 6.57 5.93
N ARG A 108 20.50 7.28 7.05
CA ARG A 108 21.26 6.98 8.28
C ARG A 108 20.67 5.83 9.10
N LYS A 109 19.47 5.37 8.78
CA LYS A 109 18.81 4.30 9.52
C LYS A 109 19.31 2.91 9.13
#